data_da1c70d4ad386332476b580d6f3ad92b
#
_entry.id   da1c70d4ad386332476b580d6f3ad92b
#
_cell.length_a   1.000
_cell.length_b   1.000
_cell.length_c   1.000
_cell.angle_alpha   90.00
_cell.angle_beta   90.00
_cell.angle_gamma   90.00
#
_symmetry.space_group_name_H-M   'P 1'
#
loop_
_entity.id
_entity.type
_entity.pdbx_description
1 polymer ?
#
loop_
_entity_poly.entity_id
_entity_poly.type
_entity_poly.pdbx_seq_one_letter_code
_entity_poly.pdbx_strand_id
1 'polypeptide(L)'
;TTEKDRKKVDEVSQPLSVASYNFRVYDGDTIDAQKELAAAALQVTKASVTITPEIKNGVTPSGASDITLKVKPEVSGVNLNDVLNVNCGYFTDKTATGKFDIVLSYKTDSNGAVTDKVKAFQNNYTATLESASFTVKPDSAQVKFSCGENGTIVGRYADNWYPMASGSNQTKGTRLRFAVAPNNGYGVAKWIINGTDYE
;
A
#
# COMPACT_ATOMS: atom_id res chain seq x y z
N THR A 1 -45.81 15.35 -20.08
CA THR A 1 -44.33 15.34 -20.17
C THR A 1 -43.93 16.17 -21.37
N THR A 2 -43.10 17.18 -21.13
CA THR A 2 -42.65 18.11 -22.14
C THR A 2 -41.47 17.49 -22.92
N GLU A 3 -41.17 18.00 -24.11
CA GLU A 3 -40.04 17.61 -24.97
C GLU A 3 -38.70 17.54 -24.19
N LYS A 4 -38.63 18.26 -23.08
CA LYS A 4 -37.50 18.28 -22.13
C LYS A 4 -37.23 16.94 -21.48
N ASP A 5 -38.19 16.02 -21.44
CA ASP A 5 -38.09 14.69 -20.82
C ASP A 5 -37.66 13.60 -21.84
N ARG A 6 -37.56 13.98 -23.14
CA ARG A 6 -37.11 13.09 -24.21
C ARG A 6 -35.60 13.18 -24.38
N LYS A 7 -34.84 12.59 -23.52
CA LYS A 7 -33.40 12.45 -23.74
C LYS A 7 -33.14 11.20 -24.57
N LYS A 8 -32.43 11.36 -25.68
CA LYS A 8 -31.81 10.22 -26.36
C LYS A 8 -30.80 9.57 -25.42
N VAL A 9 -30.67 8.27 -25.47
CA VAL A 9 -29.74 7.52 -24.60
C VAL A 9 -28.28 7.95 -24.81
N ASP A 10 -27.92 8.36 -26.00
CA ASP A 10 -26.64 8.92 -26.41
C ASP A 10 -26.36 10.35 -25.90
N GLU A 11 -27.39 11.06 -25.42
CA GLU A 11 -27.31 12.41 -24.86
C GLU A 11 -27.19 12.43 -23.34
N VAL A 12 -27.14 11.27 -22.67
CA VAL A 12 -26.95 11.18 -21.21
C VAL A 12 -25.51 11.55 -20.87
N SER A 13 -25.30 12.78 -20.43
CA SER A 13 -23.98 13.33 -20.06
C SER A 13 -23.50 12.89 -18.68
N GLN A 14 -24.32 12.22 -17.91
CA GLN A 14 -24.01 11.71 -16.56
C GLN A 14 -24.20 10.20 -16.53
N PRO A 15 -23.30 9.46 -15.85
CA PRO A 15 -23.47 8.02 -15.65
C PRO A 15 -24.79 7.74 -14.93
N LEU A 16 -25.49 6.71 -15.39
CA LEU A 16 -26.72 6.25 -14.73
C LEU A 16 -26.39 5.67 -13.36
N SER A 17 -27.17 6.04 -12.34
CA SER A 17 -27.08 5.43 -11.02
C SER A 17 -27.58 3.99 -11.03
N VAL A 18 -27.21 3.20 -10.03
CA VAL A 18 -27.75 1.85 -9.84
C VAL A 18 -29.25 1.91 -9.60
N ALA A 19 -30.02 1.51 -10.60
CA ALA A 19 -31.49 1.51 -10.58
C ALA A 19 -32.05 0.74 -11.79
N SER A 20 -33.36 0.54 -11.79
CA SER A 20 -34.10 0.10 -12.99
C SER A 20 -34.68 1.30 -13.72
N TYR A 21 -34.42 1.39 -14.98
CA TYR A 21 -34.90 2.46 -15.86
C TYR A 21 -35.88 1.86 -16.89
N ASN A 22 -37.07 2.45 -17.00
CA ASN A 22 -38.06 2.02 -17.94
C ASN A 22 -38.09 3.00 -19.13
N PHE A 23 -37.89 2.47 -20.29
CA PHE A 23 -37.98 3.21 -21.57
C PHE A 23 -39.26 2.85 -22.28
N ARG A 24 -39.97 3.83 -22.78
CA ARG A 24 -41.19 3.65 -23.54
C ARG A 24 -41.11 4.46 -24.83
N VAL A 25 -41.53 3.87 -25.92
CA VAL A 25 -41.61 4.50 -27.23
C VAL A 25 -43.09 4.71 -27.58
N TYR A 26 -43.44 5.91 -27.97
CA TYR A 26 -44.80 6.28 -28.32
C TYR A 26 -44.85 6.74 -29.77
N ASP A 27 -46.00 6.53 -30.41
CA ASP A 27 -46.31 7.07 -31.72
C ASP A 27 -46.75 8.54 -31.61
N GLY A 28 -46.01 9.44 -32.24
CA GLY A 28 -46.31 10.88 -32.26
C GLY A 28 -45.60 11.68 -31.14
N ASP A 29 -45.99 12.95 -31.04
CA ASP A 29 -45.30 13.95 -30.22
C ASP A 29 -45.82 14.05 -28.78
N THR A 30 -46.83 13.25 -28.42
CA THR A 30 -47.40 13.21 -27.06
C THR A 30 -47.26 11.86 -26.45
N ILE A 31 -47.02 11.84 -25.13
CA ILE A 31 -47.00 10.59 -24.37
C ILE A 31 -48.45 10.16 -24.10
N ASP A 32 -48.93 9.25 -24.91
CA ASP A 32 -50.26 8.66 -24.79
C ASP A 32 -50.08 7.14 -24.64
N ALA A 33 -50.55 6.60 -23.51
CA ALA A 33 -50.42 5.18 -23.21
C ALA A 33 -51.12 4.27 -24.24
N GLN A 34 -52.11 4.82 -24.99
CA GLN A 34 -52.79 4.10 -26.07
C GLN A 34 -51.95 4.03 -27.37
N LYS A 35 -50.92 4.86 -27.46
CA LYS A 35 -50.01 4.91 -28.61
C LYS A 35 -48.62 4.38 -28.29
N GLU A 36 -48.46 3.67 -27.16
CA GLU A 36 -47.21 3.03 -26.82
C GLU A 36 -46.85 1.94 -27.82
N LEU A 37 -45.74 2.10 -28.55
CA LEU A 37 -45.26 1.15 -29.53
C LEU A 37 -44.35 0.10 -28.92
N ALA A 38 -43.55 0.46 -27.93
CA ALA A 38 -42.62 -0.45 -27.26
C ALA A 38 -42.27 0.02 -25.86
N ALA A 39 -41.95 -0.91 -24.99
CA ALA A 39 -41.37 -0.65 -23.69
C ALA A 39 -40.14 -1.56 -23.48
N ALA A 40 -39.13 -1.00 -22.85
CA ALA A 40 -37.93 -1.73 -22.44
C ALA A 40 -37.50 -1.32 -21.04
N ALA A 41 -36.87 -2.23 -20.31
CA ALA A 41 -36.25 -1.94 -19.02
C ALA A 41 -34.74 -2.09 -19.11
N LEU A 42 -34.01 -1.10 -18.60
CA LEU A 42 -32.57 -1.17 -18.36
C LEU A 42 -32.32 -1.29 -16.86
N GLN A 43 -31.63 -2.32 -16.47
CA GLN A 43 -31.19 -2.47 -15.10
C GLN A 43 -29.68 -2.13 -14.99
N VAL A 44 -29.38 -1.09 -14.26
CA VAL A 44 -27.99 -0.73 -13.92
C VAL A 44 -27.65 -1.36 -12.58
N THR A 45 -26.63 -2.20 -12.56
CA THR A 45 -26.16 -2.92 -11.38
C THR A 45 -24.84 -2.36 -10.88
N LYS A 46 -24.48 -2.68 -9.63
CA LYS A 46 -23.18 -2.29 -9.07
C LYS A 46 -22.02 -2.88 -9.87
N ALA A 47 -21.02 -2.06 -10.14
CA ALA A 47 -19.78 -2.53 -10.72
C ALA A 47 -18.87 -3.14 -9.64
N SER A 48 -18.21 -4.26 -9.94
CA SER A 48 -17.19 -4.85 -9.06
C SER A 48 -15.86 -4.19 -9.32
N VAL A 49 -15.17 -3.76 -8.26
CA VAL A 49 -13.86 -3.12 -8.32
C VAL A 49 -12.92 -3.72 -7.27
N THR A 50 -11.62 -3.77 -7.58
CA THR A 50 -10.57 -4.14 -6.65
C THR A 50 -9.73 -2.92 -6.35
N ILE A 51 -9.48 -2.63 -5.08
CA ILE A 51 -8.68 -1.49 -4.63
C ILE A 51 -7.45 -2.00 -3.90
N THR A 52 -6.27 -1.63 -4.43
CA THR A 52 -4.97 -2.08 -3.95
C THR A 52 -4.15 -0.88 -3.47
N PRO A 53 -3.59 -0.89 -2.25
CA PRO A 53 -2.65 0.12 -1.81
C PRO A 53 -1.26 -0.13 -2.41
N GLU A 54 -0.61 0.90 -2.95
CA GLU A 54 0.77 0.85 -3.45
C GLU A 54 1.65 1.87 -2.75
N ILE A 55 2.85 1.44 -2.36
CA ILE A 55 3.85 2.33 -1.76
C ILE A 55 4.48 3.19 -2.85
N LYS A 56 4.44 4.51 -2.69
CA LYS A 56 5.11 5.44 -3.59
C LYS A 56 6.62 5.25 -3.54
N ASN A 57 7.25 5.23 -4.72
CA ASN A 57 8.71 5.21 -4.89
C ASN A 57 9.43 4.02 -4.25
N GLY A 58 8.75 2.99 -3.79
CA GLY A 58 9.36 1.78 -3.20
C GLY A 58 10.17 1.99 -1.93
N VAL A 59 10.02 3.14 -1.26
CA VAL A 59 10.68 3.45 0.03
C VAL A 59 9.75 3.16 1.20
N THR A 60 10.32 2.99 2.40
CA THR A 60 9.53 2.83 3.62
C THR A 60 8.57 4.01 3.79
N PRO A 61 7.25 3.80 3.80
CA PRO A 61 6.29 4.90 3.88
C PRO A 61 6.28 5.53 5.27
N SER A 62 6.21 6.84 5.32
CA SER A 62 6.17 7.62 6.58
C SER A 62 4.74 7.87 7.07
N GLY A 63 3.76 7.66 6.23
CA GLY A 63 2.35 7.86 6.54
C GLY A 63 1.43 7.48 5.37
N ALA A 64 0.13 7.67 5.56
CA ALA A 64 -0.87 7.37 4.55
C ALA A 64 -0.69 8.16 3.23
N SER A 65 -0.08 9.36 3.30
CA SER A 65 0.22 10.18 2.11
C SER A 65 1.21 9.55 1.15
N ASP A 66 2.01 8.58 1.63
CA ASP A 66 2.99 7.86 0.82
C ASP A 66 2.40 6.61 0.15
N ILE A 67 1.10 6.40 0.32
CA ILE A 67 0.36 5.30 -0.29
C ILE A 67 -0.53 5.84 -1.41
N THR A 68 -0.46 5.20 -2.57
CA THR A 68 -1.38 5.43 -3.68
C THR A 68 -2.42 4.31 -3.69
N LEU A 69 -3.69 4.68 -3.85
CA LEU A 69 -4.76 3.69 -4.01
C LEU A 69 -5.00 3.48 -5.51
N LYS A 70 -4.76 2.26 -5.97
CA LYS A 70 -5.12 1.83 -7.33
C LYS A 70 -6.43 1.10 -7.34
N VAL A 71 -7.23 1.33 -8.34
CA VAL A 71 -8.52 0.68 -8.55
C VAL A 71 -8.60 0.06 -9.93
N LYS A 72 -9.14 -1.16 -10.00
CA LYS A 72 -9.37 -1.89 -11.25
C LYS A 72 -10.78 -2.53 -11.24
N PRO A 73 -11.58 -2.35 -12.31
CA PRO A 73 -11.40 -1.35 -13.37
C PRO A 73 -11.40 0.07 -12.84
N GLU A 74 -10.91 1.03 -13.62
CA GLU A 74 -10.89 2.44 -13.23
C GLU A 74 -12.30 2.96 -12.95
N VAL A 75 -12.42 3.81 -11.92
CA VAL A 75 -13.67 4.49 -11.56
C VAL A 75 -13.52 5.98 -11.81
N SER A 76 -14.47 6.58 -12.49
CA SER A 76 -14.50 8.03 -12.74
C SER A 76 -15.29 8.76 -11.66
N GLY A 77 -14.87 10.00 -11.34
CA GLY A 77 -15.60 10.88 -10.43
C GLY A 77 -15.55 10.47 -8.93
N VAL A 78 -14.71 9.49 -8.57
CA VAL A 78 -14.54 9.05 -7.18
C VAL A 78 -13.12 9.35 -6.71
N ASN A 79 -13.01 10.12 -5.63
CA ASN A 79 -11.75 10.25 -4.90
C ASN A 79 -11.70 9.19 -3.78
N LEU A 80 -10.90 8.14 -3.98
CA LEU A 80 -10.80 7.04 -3.01
C LEU A 80 -10.32 7.49 -1.63
N ASN A 81 -9.53 8.57 -1.55
CA ASN A 81 -9.12 9.13 -0.25
C ASN A 81 -10.27 9.76 0.53
N ASP A 82 -11.41 10.04 -0.09
CA ASP A 82 -12.61 10.49 0.60
C ASP A 82 -13.44 9.34 1.17
N VAL A 83 -13.22 8.12 0.66
CA VAL A 83 -13.99 6.91 0.95
C VAL A 83 -13.25 5.97 1.89
N LEU A 84 -11.91 5.89 1.78
CA LEU A 84 -11.09 4.92 2.49
C LEU A 84 -10.10 5.57 3.45
N ASN A 85 -9.85 4.85 4.56
CA ASN A 85 -8.70 5.04 5.42
C ASN A 85 -7.59 4.08 4.99
N VAL A 86 -6.35 4.55 5.09
CA VAL A 86 -5.14 3.75 4.94
C VAL A 86 -4.53 3.57 6.33
N ASN A 87 -4.52 2.36 6.83
CA ASN A 87 -4.08 2.03 8.18
C ASN A 87 -2.82 1.17 8.14
N CYS A 88 -1.85 1.50 9.00
CA CYS A 88 -0.65 0.71 9.20
C CYS A 88 -0.08 1.00 10.60
N GLY A 89 0.27 -0.03 11.35
CA GLY A 89 0.84 0.13 12.69
C GLY A 89 2.14 0.93 12.71
N TYR A 90 2.94 0.85 11.66
CA TYR A 90 4.18 1.64 11.54
C TYR A 90 3.95 3.16 11.46
N PHE A 91 2.78 3.61 11.01
CA PHE A 91 2.51 5.06 10.94
C PHE A 91 2.37 5.72 12.32
N THR A 92 2.05 4.93 13.33
CA THR A 92 1.93 5.38 14.73
C THR A 92 3.22 5.17 15.53
N ASP A 93 3.99 4.13 15.21
CA ASP A 93 5.30 3.84 15.84
C ASP A 93 6.36 3.59 14.77
N LYS A 94 7.08 4.65 14.40
CA LYS A 94 8.14 4.61 13.38
C LYS A 94 9.45 4.01 13.86
N THR A 95 9.54 3.64 15.13
CA THR A 95 10.73 2.98 15.72
C THR A 95 10.63 1.46 15.62
N ALA A 96 9.45 0.93 15.39
CA ALA A 96 9.21 -0.49 15.28
C ALA A 96 9.84 -1.07 14.01
N THR A 97 10.37 -2.28 14.12
CA THR A 97 10.99 -3.04 13.02
C THR A 97 10.20 -4.31 12.75
N GLY A 98 10.34 -4.85 11.55
CA GLY A 98 9.63 -6.05 11.14
C GLY A 98 8.73 -5.83 9.92
N LYS A 99 7.83 -6.78 9.68
CA LYS A 99 6.85 -6.71 8.61
C LYS A 99 5.62 -5.93 9.09
N PHE A 100 5.16 -5.00 8.28
CA PHE A 100 3.96 -4.20 8.51
C PHE A 100 3.01 -4.34 7.33
N ASP A 101 1.74 -4.54 7.63
CA ASP A 101 0.68 -4.60 6.63
C ASP A 101 -0.02 -3.25 6.53
N ILE A 102 -0.30 -2.85 5.29
CA ILE A 102 -1.13 -1.69 4.94
C ILE A 102 -2.52 -2.22 4.67
N VAL A 103 -3.48 -1.80 5.49
CA VAL A 103 -4.87 -2.28 5.44
C VAL A 103 -5.79 -1.12 5.12
N LEU A 104 -6.73 -1.35 4.20
CA LEU A 104 -7.76 -0.40 3.83
C LEU A 104 -9.03 -0.63 4.64
N SER A 105 -9.69 0.43 5.05
CA SER A 105 -11.02 0.38 5.67
C SER A 105 -11.88 1.53 5.19
N TYR A 106 -13.20 1.36 5.19
CA TYR A 106 -14.12 2.46 4.89
C TYR A 106 -14.08 3.53 5.97
N LYS A 107 -14.20 4.79 5.55
CA LYS A 107 -14.31 5.91 6.48
C LYS A 107 -15.62 5.89 7.24
N THR A 108 -15.53 6.14 8.54
CA THR A 108 -16.68 6.29 9.43
C THR A 108 -16.72 7.71 10.02
N ASP A 109 -17.88 8.13 10.45
CA ASP A 109 -18.08 9.33 11.25
C ASP A 109 -17.68 9.11 12.73
N SER A 110 -17.88 10.12 13.57
CA SER A 110 -17.58 10.06 15.01
C SER A 110 -18.41 9.02 15.79
N ASN A 111 -19.52 8.54 15.22
CA ASN A 111 -20.40 7.53 15.81
C ASN A 111 -20.09 6.12 15.28
N GLY A 112 -19.10 5.97 14.43
CA GLY A 112 -18.74 4.70 13.80
C GLY A 112 -19.60 4.31 12.59
N ALA A 113 -20.52 5.16 12.15
CA ALA A 113 -21.31 4.92 10.95
C ALA A 113 -20.52 5.32 9.70
N VAL A 114 -20.70 4.59 8.59
CA VAL A 114 -20.07 4.94 7.32
C VAL A 114 -20.52 6.31 6.84
N THR A 115 -19.58 7.10 6.33
CA THR A 115 -19.84 8.46 5.83
C THR A 115 -20.76 8.45 4.60
N ASP A 116 -21.40 9.57 4.28
CA ASP A 116 -22.28 9.67 3.10
C ASP A 116 -21.51 9.46 1.79
N LYS A 117 -20.23 9.84 1.72
CA LYS A 117 -19.36 9.53 0.57
C LYS A 117 -19.14 8.04 0.41
N VAL A 118 -18.97 7.30 1.53
CA VAL A 118 -18.86 5.84 1.52
C VAL A 118 -20.18 5.20 1.07
N LYS A 119 -21.31 5.67 1.57
CA LYS A 119 -22.65 5.17 1.13
C LYS A 119 -22.85 5.39 -0.37
N ALA A 120 -22.54 6.59 -0.88
CA ALA A 120 -22.62 6.89 -2.31
C ALA A 120 -21.73 5.97 -3.14
N PHE A 121 -20.49 5.69 -2.69
CA PHE A 121 -19.61 4.74 -3.33
C PHE A 121 -20.19 3.32 -3.32
N GLN A 122 -20.62 2.82 -2.17
CA GLN A 122 -21.19 1.47 -1.99
C GLN A 122 -22.52 1.27 -2.73
N ASN A 123 -23.24 2.34 -3.04
CA ASN A 123 -24.45 2.25 -3.86
C ASN A 123 -24.13 1.89 -5.32
N ASN A 124 -22.97 2.29 -5.81
CA ASN A 124 -22.58 2.12 -7.22
C ASN A 124 -21.54 1.02 -7.42
N TYR A 125 -20.78 0.66 -6.37
CA TYR A 125 -19.68 -0.28 -6.47
C TYR A 125 -19.73 -1.36 -5.40
N THR A 126 -19.31 -2.57 -5.77
CA THR A 126 -18.93 -3.65 -4.85
C THR A 126 -17.42 -3.73 -4.86
N ALA A 127 -16.75 -3.29 -3.79
CA ALA A 127 -15.30 -3.22 -3.75
C ALA A 127 -14.68 -4.35 -2.94
N THR A 128 -13.64 -4.96 -3.51
CA THR A 128 -12.67 -5.81 -2.81
C THR A 128 -11.51 -4.92 -2.38
N LEU A 129 -11.24 -4.84 -1.07
CA LEU A 129 -10.12 -4.09 -0.51
C LEU A 129 -8.96 -5.05 -0.27
N GLU A 130 -7.88 -4.85 -1.01
CA GLU A 130 -6.65 -5.62 -0.84
C GLU A 130 -5.73 -4.97 0.19
N SER A 131 -4.69 -5.69 0.61
CA SER A 131 -3.64 -5.21 1.48
C SER A 131 -2.29 -5.23 0.75
N ALA A 132 -1.35 -4.40 1.21
CA ALA A 132 0.06 -4.47 0.84
C ALA A 132 0.91 -4.61 2.09
N SER A 133 2.19 -4.92 1.94
CA SER A 133 3.09 -5.00 3.08
C SER A 133 4.49 -4.50 2.72
N PHE A 134 5.22 -4.07 3.75
CA PHE A 134 6.64 -3.73 3.65
C PHE A 134 7.39 -4.20 4.91
N THR A 135 8.72 -4.23 4.83
CA THR A 135 9.56 -4.64 5.96
C THR A 135 10.50 -3.52 6.35
N VAL A 136 10.45 -3.13 7.62
CA VAL A 136 11.41 -2.22 8.24
C VAL A 136 12.51 -3.05 8.88
N LYS A 137 13.73 -2.89 8.37
CA LYS A 137 14.90 -3.57 8.94
C LYS A 137 15.39 -2.77 10.15
N PRO A 138 15.91 -3.43 11.19
CA PRO A 138 16.53 -2.73 12.32
C PRO A 138 17.71 -1.89 11.84
N ASP A 139 17.88 -0.72 12.43
CA ASP A 139 19.02 0.17 12.17
C ASP A 139 20.32 -0.35 12.77
N SER A 140 20.28 -1.49 13.46
CA SER A 140 21.44 -2.14 14.07
C SER A 140 21.52 -3.60 13.66
N ALA A 141 22.75 -4.12 13.64
CA ALA A 141 23.05 -5.52 13.42
C ALA A 141 24.09 -6.02 14.43
N GLN A 142 23.98 -7.28 14.81
CA GLN A 142 24.98 -7.91 15.65
C GLN A 142 26.23 -8.21 14.82
N VAL A 143 27.38 -7.71 15.27
CA VAL A 143 28.68 -7.96 14.63
C VAL A 143 29.43 -9.04 15.40
N LYS A 144 29.58 -10.21 14.82
CA LYS A 144 30.35 -11.33 15.36
C LYS A 144 31.66 -11.47 14.60
N PHE A 145 32.73 -11.68 15.33
CA PHE A 145 34.04 -11.98 14.78
C PHE A 145 34.78 -12.97 15.64
N SER A 146 35.58 -13.79 15.00
CA SER A 146 36.45 -14.81 15.64
C SER A 146 37.66 -15.06 14.75
N CYS A 147 38.72 -15.63 15.31
CA CYS A 147 39.86 -16.19 14.58
C CYS A 147 40.07 -17.61 14.99
N GLY A 148 40.96 -18.31 14.28
CA GLY A 148 41.43 -19.66 14.65
C GLY A 148 42.29 -19.66 15.92
N GLU A 149 42.69 -20.86 16.33
CA GLU A 149 43.39 -21.11 17.62
C GLU A 149 44.79 -20.45 17.70
N ASN A 150 45.40 -20.12 16.55
CA ASN A 150 46.76 -19.63 16.48
C ASN A 150 46.88 -18.10 16.31
N GLY A 151 45.97 -17.37 16.97
CA GLY A 151 45.98 -15.91 16.94
C GLY A 151 44.86 -15.30 17.76
N THR A 152 44.83 -13.98 17.79
CA THR A 152 43.77 -13.21 18.43
C THR A 152 43.23 -12.17 17.42
N ILE A 153 41.93 -11.86 17.53
CA ILE A 153 41.29 -10.80 16.74
C ILE A 153 40.67 -9.78 17.67
N VAL A 154 40.82 -8.51 17.33
CA VAL A 154 40.24 -7.39 18.06
C VAL A 154 39.43 -6.56 17.11
N GLY A 155 38.18 -6.32 17.41
CA GLY A 155 37.32 -5.32 16.76
C GLY A 155 37.43 -3.97 17.49
N ARG A 156 37.47 -2.87 16.76
CA ARG A 156 37.50 -1.51 17.29
C ARG A 156 36.61 -0.58 16.47
N TYR A 157 36.13 0.46 17.13
CA TYR A 157 35.49 1.58 16.43
C TYR A 157 36.55 2.42 15.69
N ALA A 158 36.29 2.71 14.44
CA ALA A 158 37.28 3.38 13.60
C ALA A 158 37.60 4.82 14.03
N ASP A 159 36.63 5.47 14.67
CA ASP A 159 36.74 6.91 15.00
C ASP A 159 37.46 7.18 16.34
N ASN A 160 37.42 6.24 17.28
CA ASN A 160 37.97 6.45 18.63
C ASN A 160 38.85 5.32 19.14
N TRP A 161 39.03 4.26 18.36
CA TRP A 161 39.87 3.09 18.69
C TRP A 161 39.45 2.27 19.93
N TYR A 162 38.27 2.56 20.52
CA TYR A 162 37.78 1.75 21.62
C TYR A 162 37.50 0.32 21.15
N PRO A 163 37.84 -0.68 22.02
CA PRO A 163 37.59 -2.07 21.70
C PRO A 163 36.09 -2.37 21.65
N MET A 164 35.72 -3.25 20.76
CA MET A 164 34.35 -3.73 20.59
C MET A 164 34.30 -5.21 20.89
N ALA A 165 33.33 -5.67 21.68
CA ALA A 165 33.12 -7.08 21.94
C ALA A 165 32.46 -7.77 20.72
N SER A 166 32.93 -8.99 20.41
CA SER A 166 32.26 -9.86 19.43
C SER A 166 30.83 -10.15 19.91
N GLY A 167 29.85 -10.05 19.03
CA GLY A 167 28.45 -10.23 19.34
C GLY A 167 27.74 -8.96 19.81
N SER A 168 28.41 -7.80 19.84
CA SER A 168 27.75 -6.53 20.16
C SER A 168 26.91 -6.01 19.00
N ASN A 169 25.79 -5.33 19.32
CA ASN A 169 24.95 -4.66 18.33
C ASN A 169 25.60 -3.34 17.88
N GLN A 170 25.66 -3.13 16.58
CA GLN A 170 26.21 -1.93 15.97
C GLN A 170 25.17 -1.25 15.10
N THR A 171 25.06 0.06 15.19
CA THR A 171 24.20 0.86 14.34
C THR A 171 24.68 0.80 12.88
N LYS A 172 23.75 0.74 11.93
CA LYS A 172 24.04 0.78 10.50
C LYS A 172 24.84 2.04 10.16
N GLY A 173 25.92 1.86 9.41
CA GLY A 173 26.84 2.94 9.05
C GLY A 173 28.01 3.14 10.02
N THR A 174 28.02 2.46 11.18
CA THR A 174 29.19 2.46 12.08
C THR A 174 30.41 1.90 11.35
N ARG A 175 31.52 2.64 11.38
CA ARG A 175 32.78 2.21 10.79
C ARG A 175 33.57 1.42 11.82
N LEU A 176 33.90 0.20 11.46
CA LEU A 176 34.66 -0.73 12.31
C LEU A 176 36.00 -1.07 11.69
N ARG A 177 36.97 -1.39 12.55
CA ARG A 177 38.28 -1.91 12.17
C ARG A 177 38.55 -3.20 12.91
N PHE A 178 39.13 -4.15 12.24
CA PHE A 178 39.57 -5.40 12.81
C PHE A 178 41.08 -5.55 12.66
N ALA A 179 41.71 -6.01 13.70
CA ALA A 179 43.14 -6.34 13.71
C ALA A 179 43.34 -7.76 14.21
N VAL A 180 44.24 -8.48 13.58
CA VAL A 180 44.64 -9.83 13.96
C VAL A 180 46.08 -9.82 14.41
N ALA A 181 46.36 -10.52 15.50
CA ALA A 181 47.70 -10.82 15.98
C ALA A 181 47.91 -12.33 15.92
N PRO A 182 48.58 -12.88 14.88
CA PRO A 182 48.96 -14.29 14.82
C PRO A 182 50.01 -14.62 15.87
N ASN A 183 49.98 -15.84 16.38
CA ASN A 183 51.04 -16.38 17.24
C ASN A 183 52.34 -16.57 16.43
N ASN A 184 53.48 -16.65 17.13
CA ASN A 184 54.79 -16.86 16.50
C ASN A 184 54.78 -18.10 15.58
N GLY A 185 55.25 -17.89 14.35
CA GLY A 185 55.26 -18.92 13.29
C GLY A 185 53.99 -19.08 12.50
N TYR A 186 52.97 -18.26 12.77
CA TYR A 186 51.71 -18.26 12.02
C TYR A 186 51.49 -16.94 11.29
N GLY A 187 50.69 -16.97 10.25
CA GLY A 187 50.28 -15.80 9.47
C GLY A 187 48.77 -15.78 9.24
N VAL A 188 48.26 -14.65 8.75
CA VAL A 188 46.87 -14.54 8.30
C VAL A 188 46.78 -15.16 6.90
N ALA A 189 46.00 -16.23 6.76
CA ALA A 189 45.79 -16.88 5.48
C ALA A 189 44.73 -16.13 4.63
N LYS A 190 43.60 -15.75 5.26
CA LYS A 190 42.52 -15.03 4.60
C LYS A 190 41.56 -14.40 5.60
N TRP A 191 40.78 -13.45 5.14
CA TRP A 191 39.60 -12.93 5.84
C TRP A 191 38.35 -13.55 5.25
N ILE A 192 37.39 -13.90 6.10
CA ILE A 192 36.06 -14.33 5.66
C ILE A 192 35.04 -13.33 6.17
N ILE A 193 34.38 -12.64 5.27
CA ILE A 193 33.36 -11.63 5.62
C ILE A 193 32.01 -12.08 5.04
N ASN A 194 31.04 -12.35 5.92
CA ASN A 194 29.71 -12.85 5.52
C ASN A 194 29.77 -14.07 4.58
N GLY A 195 30.74 -14.97 4.82
CA GLY A 195 30.92 -16.18 4.03
C GLY A 195 31.73 -15.99 2.72
N THR A 196 32.20 -14.79 2.43
CA THR A 196 33.04 -14.49 1.26
C THR A 196 34.50 -14.36 1.69
N ASP A 197 35.39 -15.03 0.97
CA ASP A 197 36.83 -15.01 1.19
C ASP A 197 37.47 -13.73 0.61
N TYR A 198 38.39 -13.13 1.38
CA TYR A 198 39.23 -12.00 1.00
C TYR A 198 40.70 -12.32 1.37
N GLU A 199 41.59 -12.17 0.41
CA GLU A 199 43.04 -12.32 0.57
C GLU A 199 43.71 -11.02 1.01
#